data_c6fe55f4cf7ee1394174af9af637f640
#
_entry.id   c6fe55f4cf7ee1394174af9af637f640
#
_cell.length_a   1.000
_cell.length_b   1.000
_cell.length_c   1.000
_cell.angle_alpha   90.00
_cell.angle_beta   90.00
_cell.angle_gamma   90.00
#
_symmetry.space_group_name_H-M   'P 1'
#
loop_
_entity.id
_entity.type
_entity.pdbx_description
1 polymer ?
#
loop_
_entity_poly.entity_id
_entity_poly.type
_entity_poly.pdbx_seq_one_letter_code
_entity_poly.pdbx_strand_id
1 'polypeptide(L)'
;MSSIEHHNLESSVRTARDSSGASPFDDLAVEYDAWFDNEGSLVFFIEVQAFKELLPALPKPWLEIGVGSGRFAQALGIGTGIDPSIKLIEMAKRRGINVFLGRGEETLFDEESFGTVFLIVTLCFLDSPLDVLKEVNRILIPGGKIVLGLVLNESPWGQFYQRKKAEGHRFYKHATFYRCEEAVRLLVQAGFVIEKIVSTLFQKPGEVHHAEEPKEGYSPDAGFTIIVAGKRAVDLEK
;
A
#
# COMPACT_ATOMS: atom_id res chain seq x y z
N MET A 1 3.53 35.65 23.14
CA MET A 1 3.75 34.43 23.95
C MET A 1 2.49 33.59 23.80
N SER A 2 2.49 32.64 22.89
CA SER A 2 1.39 31.70 22.69
C SER A 2 2.03 30.31 22.61
N SER A 3 1.78 29.54 23.65
CA SER A 3 2.24 28.17 23.80
C SER A 3 1.43 27.27 22.88
N ILE A 4 2.06 26.65 21.91
CA ILE A 4 1.46 25.62 21.07
C ILE A 4 1.54 24.32 21.89
N GLU A 5 0.37 23.86 22.33
CA GLU A 5 0.22 22.56 22.99
C GLU A 5 0.48 21.45 21.99
N HIS A 6 1.59 20.74 22.20
CA HIS A 6 1.80 19.42 21.59
C HIS A 6 0.80 18.45 22.20
N HIS A 7 -0.24 18.10 21.47
CA HIS A 7 -1.12 16.99 21.83
C HIS A 7 -0.33 15.68 21.73
N ASN A 8 -0.16 15.07 22.89
CA ASN A 8 0.51 13.80 23.11
C ASN A 8 -0.28 12.65 22.46
N LEU A 9 0.26 12.04 21.41
CA LEU A 9 -0.29 10.84 20.76
C LEU A 9 -0.01 9.54 21.56
N GLU A 10 0.49 9.65 22.79
CA GLU A 10 0.95 8.48 23.56
C GLU A 10 -0.13 7.76 24.41
N SER A 11 -1.40 8.17 24.41
CA SER A 11 -2.34 7.71 25.45
C SER A 11 -3.47 6.76 25.02
N SER A 12 -3.46 6.14 23.84
CA SER A 12 -4.52 5.19 23.49
C SER A 12 -4.10 3.97 22.66
N VAL A 13 -2.93 3.37 22.96
CA VAL A 13 -2.60 2.07 22.38
C VAL A 13 -3.24 0.97 23.21
N ARG A 14 -4.39 0.45 22.78
CA ARG A 14 -4.93 -0.81 23.30
C ARG A 14 -3.99 -1.95 22.91
N THR A 15 -3.52 -2.72 23.88
CA THR A 15 -2.65 -3.89 23.65
C THR A 15 -3.37 -4.93 22.79
N ALA A 16 -2.85 -5.20 21.61
CA ALA A 16 -3.33 -6.25 20.74
C ALA A 16 -3.26 -7.62 21.42
N ARG A 17 -4.30 -8.44 21.25
CA ARG A 17 -4.27 -9.86 21.60
C ARG A 17 -3.33 -10.58 20.65
N ASP A 18 -2.44 -11.38 21.23
CA ASP A 18 -1.45 -12.25 20.61
C ASP A 18 -2.05 -13.07 19.46
N SER A 19 -1.79 -12.69 18.22
CA SER A 19 -1.95 -13.57 17.06
C SER A 19 -0.53 -14.04 16.67
N SER A 20 -0.02 -15.03 17.39
CA SER A 20 1.30 -15.63 17.17
C SER A 20 1.33 -16.54 15.94
N GLY A 21 1.08 -15.94 14.76
CA GLY A 21 1.40 -16.54 13.48
C GLY A 21 2.53 -15.73 12.84
N ALA A 22 3.75 -16.31 12.75
CA ALA A 22 4.86 -15.67 12.05
C ALA A 22 4.41 -15.32 10.62
N SER A 23 4.66 -14.08 10.19
CA SER A 23 4.35 -13.66 8.82
C SER A 23 5.14 -14.51 7.82
N PRO A 24 4.54 -14.96 6.70
CA PRO A 24 5.28 -15.64 5.65
C PRO A 24 6.50 -14.87 5.13
N PHE A 25 6.52 -13.57 5.38
CA PHE A 25 7.61 -12.67 4.98
C PHE A 25 8.74 -12.60 5.99
N ASP A 26 8.60 -13.10 7.23
CA ASP A 26 9.68 -13.03 8.21
C ASP A 26 10.95 -13.76 7.74
N ASP A 27 10.79 -14.95 7.13
CA ASP A 27 11.93 -15.71 6.62
C ASP A 27 12.53 -15.17 5.32
N LEU A 28 11.82 -14.27 4.66
CA LEU A 28 12.17 -13.70 3.36
C LEU A 28 12.54 -12.22 3.44
N ALA A 29 12.51 -11.61 4.65
CA ALA A 29 12.61 -10.16 4.83
C ALA A 29 13.90 -9.57 4.22
N VAL A 30 15.04 -10.24 4.41
CA VAL A 30 16.34 -9.76 3.88
C VAL A 30 16.37 -9.87 2.35
N GLU A 31 15.92 -10.99 1.80
CA GLU A 31 15.88 -11.23 0.35
C GLU A 31 14.89 -10.27 -0.33
N TYR A 32 13.72 -10.07 0.28
CA TYR A 32 12.72 -9.11 -0.17
C TYR A 32 13.29 -7.69 -0.21
N ASP A 33 13.93 -7.25 0.87
CA ASP A 33 14.49 -5.89 0.94
C ASP A 33 15.65 -5.67 -0.04
N ALA A 34 16.50 -6.69 -0.24
CA ALA A 34 17.63 -6.62 -1.17
C ALA A 34 17.20 -6.47 -2.64
N TRP A 35 16.01 -6.93 -3.02
CA TRP A 35 15.49 -6.79 -4.38
C TRP A 35 15.42 -5.33 -4.83
N PHE A 36 15.05 -4.41 -3.93
CA PHE A 36 14.93 -2.97 -4.22
C PHE A 36 16.27 -2.29 -4.52
N ASP A 37 17.38 -2.83 -4.04
CA ASP A 37 18.73 -2.28 -4.28
C ASP A 37 19.41 -2.95 -5.49
N ASN A 38 18.88 -4.06 -5.98
CA ASN A 38 19.45 -4.88 -7.04
C ASN A 38 18.54 -4.90 -8.28
N GLU A 39 17.95 -6.05 -8.56
CA GLU A 39 17.17 -6.31 -9.79
C GLU A 39 15.93 -5.41 -9.93
N GLY A 40 15.34 -5.00 -8.82
CA GLY A 40 14.14 -4.17 -8.78
C GLY A 40 14.40 -2.67 -8.69
N SER A 41 15.66 -2.22 -8.65
CA SER A 41 15.97 -0.81 -8.35
C SER A 41 15.36 0.17 -9.36
N LEU A 42 15.41 -0.12 -10.64
CA LEU A 42 14.81 0.74 -11.68
C LEU A 42 13.28 0.61 -11.71
N VAL A 43 12.74 -0.58 -11.47
CA VAL A 43 11.29 -0.81 -11.33
C VAL A 43 10.75 0.02 -10.17
N PHE A 44 11.35 -0.10 -8.99
CA PHE A 44 11.02 0.69 -7.82
C PHE A 44 11.10 2.20 -8.06
N PHE A 45 12.16 2.66 -8.75
CA PHE A 45 12.30 4.06 -9.12
C PHE A 45 11.13 4.55 -9.96
N ILE A 46 10.74 3.79 -11.01
CA ILE A 46 9.61 4.12 -11.90
C ILE A 46 8.29 4.19 -11.11
N GLU A 47 8.04 3.21 -10.25
CA GLU A 47 6.84 3.16 -9.39
C GLU A 47 6.79 4.37 -8.43
N VAL A 48 7.90 4.67 -7.75
CA VAL A 48 8.01 5.82 -6.84
C VAL A 48 7.76 7.14 -7.56
N GLN A 49 8.28 7.32 -8.79
CA GLN A 49 8.05 8.55 -9.55
C GLN A 49 6.56 8.74 -9.86
N ALA A 50 5.85 7.68 -10.24
CA ALA A 50 4.41 7.74 -10.48
C ALA A 50 3.61 8.14 -9.23
N PHE A 51 3.98 7.64 -8.04
CA PHE A 51 3.38 8.08 -6.79
C PHE A 51 3.67 9.55 -6.49
N LYS A 52 4.92 10.00 -6.70
CA LYS A 52 5.34 11.38 -6.38
C LYS A 52 4.51 12.44 -7.09
N GLU A 53 4.02 12.19 -8.30
CA GLU A 53 3.12 13.09 -9.01
C GLU A 53 1.77 13.26 -8.33
N LEU A 54 1.33 12.29 -7.55
CA LEU A 54 0.05 12.29 -6.86
C LEU A 54 0.12 12.97 -5.47
N LEU A 55 1.29 12.91 -4.81
CA LEU A 55 1.45 13.34 -3.41
C LEU A 55 0.95 14.76 -3.12
N PRO A 56 1.16 15.78 -3.98
CA PRO A 56 0.71 17.15 -3.70
C PRO A 56 -0.80 17.30 -3.51
N ALA A 57 -1.59 16.39 -4.07
CA ALA A 57 -3.06 16.40 -3.98
C ALA A 57 -3.61 15.53 -2.84
N LEU A 58 -2.76 14.84 -2.09
CA LEU A 58 -3.17 13.89 -1.07
C LEU A 58 -3.17 14.52 0.33
N PRO A 59 -4.31 14.49 1.06
CA PRO A 59 -4.39 15.05 2.40
C PRO A 59 -3.54 14.27 3.40
N LYS A 60 -2.98 14.96 4.38
CA LYS A 60 -2.22 14.37 5.49
C LYS A 60 -3.10 14.25 6.74
N PRO A 61 -2.72 13.43 7.76
CA PRO A 61 -1.51 12.60 7.80
C PRO A 61 -1.61 11.33 6.95
N TRP A 62 -0.46 10.71 6.66
CA TRP A 62 -0.34 9.52 5.78
C TRP A 62 0.01 8.27 6.58
N LEU A 63 -0.62 7.14 6.21
CA LEU A 63 -0.36 5.80 6.72
C LEU A 63 -0.08 4.85 5.55
N GLU A 64 0.85 3.92 5.70
CA GLU A 64 0.97 2.75 4.81
C GLU A 64 0.60 1.47 5.55
N ILE A 65 -0.41 0.75 5.04
CA ILE A 65 -0.79 -0.59 5.50
C ILE A 65 -0.04 -1.62 4.65
N GLY A 66 0.65 -2.56 5.31
CA GLY A 66 1.60 -3.45 4.66
C GLY A 66 2.90 -2.71 4.33
N VAL A 67 3.40 -1.90 5.27
CA VAL A 67 4.58 -1.05 5.07
C VAL A 67 5.86 -1.86 4.78
N GLY A 68 5.88 -3.14 5.09
CA GLY A 68 7.01 -4.01 4.89
C GLY A 68 8.29 -3.45 5.50
N SER A 69 9.37 -3.46 4.73
CA SER A 69 10.66 -2.89 5.16
C SER A 69 10.71 -1.35 5.11
N GLY A 70 9.63 -0.68 4.68
CA GLY A 70 9.52 0.78 4.66
C GLY A 70 10.14 1.46 3.44
N ARG A 71 10.39 0.73 2.33
CA ARG A 71 11.01 1.28 1.12
C ARG A 71 10.14 2.36 0.47
N PHE A 72 8.87 2.07 0.24
CA PHE A 72 7.93 3.06 -0.30
C PHE A 72 7.66 4.18 0.71
N ALA A 73 7.41 3.85 1.97
CA ALA A 73 7.20 4.85 3.01
C ALA A 73 8.34 5.87 3.06
N GLN A 74 9.60 5.42 3.09
CA GLN A 74 10.77 6.29 3.10
C GLN A 74 10.86 7.16 1.83
N ALA A 75 10.69 6.56 0.64
CA ALA A 75 10.82 7.25 -0.64
C ALA A 75 9.73 8.31 -0.87
N LEU A 76 8.53 8.09 -0.30
CA LEU A 76 7.35 8.95 -0.43
C LEU A 76 7.16 9.90 0.75
N GLY A 77 7.91 9.75 1.84
CA GLY A 77 7.76 10.55 3.05
C GLY A 77 6.53 10.19 3.89
N ILE A 78 6.09 8.92 3.84
CA ILE A 78 5.03 8.39 4.70
C ILE A 78 5.64 8.11 6.07
N GLY A 79 5.19 8.82 7.10
CA GLY A 79 5.79 8.75 8.44
C GLY A 79 5.29 7.61 9.32
N THR A 80 4.16 6.97 8.97
CA THR A 80 3.52 5.94 9.79
C THR A 80 3.22 4.70 8.96
N GLY A 81 3.45 3.51 9.53
CA GLY A 81 3.20 2.24 8.86
C GLY A 81 2.72 1.15 9.80
N ILE A 82 2.03 0.13 9.28
CA ILE A 82 1.63 -1.08 9.98
C ILE A 82 1.95 -2.30 9.12
N ASP A 83 2.50 -3.35 9.74
CA ASP A 83 2.81 -4.62 9.07
C ASP A 83 2.79 -5.78 10.07
N PRO A 84 2.37 -6.99 9.69
CA PRO A 84 2.38 -8.16 10.58
C PRO A 84 3.78 -8.80 10.75
N SER A 85 4.78 -8.46 9.94
CA SER A 85 6.12 -9.02 10.00
C SER A 85 7.03 -8.25 10.95
N ILE A 86 7.44 -8.88 12.04
CA ILE A 86 8.37 -8.31 13.02
C ILE A 86 9.70 -7.94 12.34
N LYS A 87 10.23 -8.79 11.48
CA LYS A 87 11.53 -8.55 10.82
C LYS A 87 11.45 -7.38 9.84
N LEU A 88 10.35 -7.24 9.11
CA LEU A 88 10.17 -6.12 8.18
C LEU A 88 10.00 -4.79 8.91
N ILE A 89 9.19 -4.73 9.97
CA ILE A 89 9.01 -3.48 10.73
C ILE A 89 10.29 -3.02 11.43
N GLU A 90 11.20 -3.92 11.82
CA GLU A 90 12.51 -3.55 12.33
C GLU A 90 13.37 -2.84 11.26
N MET A 91 13.25 -3.25 9.99
CA MET A 91 13.89 -2.56 8.88
C MET A 91 13.26 -1.19 8.63
N ALA A 92 11.93 -1.09 8.65
CA ALA A 92 11.21 0.16 8.49
C ALA A 92 11.53 1.16 9.62
N LYS A 93 11.66 0.70 10.86
CA LYS A 93 12.14 1.53 11.99
C LYS A 93 13.51 2.13 11.72
N ARG A 94 14.46 1.33 11.21
CA ARG A 94 15.80 1.83 10.85
C ARG A 94 15.76 2.88 9.72
N ARG A 95 14.70 2.89 8.90
CA ARG A 95 14.44 3.93 7.88
C ARG A 95 13.71 5.16 8.42
N GLY A 96 13.46 5.21 9.74
CA GLY A 96 12.83 6.36 10.40
C GLY A 96 11.30 6.38 10.32
N ILE A 97 10.66 5.26 9.98
CA ILE A 97 9.21 5.14 9.94
C ILE A 97 8.69 4.77 11.34
N ASN A 98 7.65 5.45 11.80
CA ASN A 98 6.91 5.06 13.00
C ASN A 98 6.00 3.88 12.66
N VAL A 99 6.39 2.68 13.08
CA VAL A 99 5.71 1.45 12.67
C VAL A 99 5.07 0.70 13.83
N PHE A 100 3.92 0.10 13.53
CA PHE A 100 3.12 -0.70 14.44
C PHE A 100 3.08 -2.14 13.94
N LEU A 101 3.21 -3.10 14.86
CA LEU A 101 2.98 -4.51 14.57
C LEU A 101 1.48 -4.76 14.57
N GLY A 102 0.94 -5.22 13.44
CA GLY A 102 -0.50 -5.48 13.34
C GLY A 102 -0.93 -5.82 11.92
N ARG A 103 -2.21 -6.15 11.80
CA ARG A 103 -2.86 -6.50 10.53
C ARG A 103 -3.77 -5.37 10.07
N GLY A 104 -3.97 -5.28 8.77
CA GLY A 104 -4.81 -4.23 8.17
C GLY A 104 -6.30 -4.36 8.42
N GLU A 105 -6.77 -5.55 8.84
CA GLU A 105 -8.17 -5.81 9.16
C GLU A 105 -8.64 -5.14 10.47
N GLU A 106 -7.70 -4.87 11.40
CA GLU A 106 -7.97 -4.22 12.69
C GLU A 106 -6.72 -3.42 13.10
N THR A 107 -6.64 -2.17 12.66
CA THR A 107 -5.43 -1.35 12.79
C THR A 107 -5.23 -0.75 14.19
N LEU A 108 -6.22 -0.75 15.06
CA LEU A 108 -6.27 -0.11 16.38
C LEU A 108 -6.10 1.44 16.34
N PHE A 109 -6.10 2.06 15.16
CA PHE A 109 -6.13 3.51 15.05
C PHE A 109 -7.55 4.05 15.29
N ASP A 110 -7.63 5.28 15.79
CA ASP A 110 -8.92 5.96 15.97
C ASP A 110 -9.60 6.23 14.62
N GLU A 111 -10.92 6.36 14.65
CA GLU A 111 -11.68 6.82 13.48
C GLU A 111 -11.18 8.18 13.02
N GLU A 112 -11.23 8.41 11.70
CA GLU A 112 -10.93 9.71 11.11
C GLU A 112 -9.55 10.29 11.50
N SER A 113 -8.54 9.43 11.64
CA SER A 113 -7.18 9.81 12.07
C SER A 113 -6.20 10.04 10.90
N PHE A 114 -6.53 9.61 9.68
CA PHE A 114 -5.65 9.75 8.52
C PHE A 114 -6.31 10.49 7.36
N GLY A 115 -5.53 11.32 6.68
CA GLY A 115 -5.94 11.96 5.43
C GLY A 115 -5.79 11.04 4.24
N THR A 116 -4.71 10.26 4.19
CA THR A 116 -4.48 9.26 3.12
C THR A 116 -3.90 7.99 3.68
N VAL A 117 -4.42 6.86 3.19
CA VAL A 117 -3.91 5.51 3.48
C VAL A 117 -3.43 4.88 2.17
N PHE A 118 -2.20 4.37 2.20
CA PHE A 118 -1.54 3.69 1.09
C PHE A 118 -1.55 2.18 1.33
N LEU A 119 -1.84 1.41 0.29
CA LEU A 119 -1.61 -0.04 0.17
C LEU A 119 -0.80 -0.29 -1.09
N ILE A 120 0.52 -0.38 -0.97
CA ILE A 120 1.42 -0.52 -2.11
C ILE A 120 1.90 -1.97 -2.19
N VAL A 121 1.53 -2.67 -3.25
CA VAL A 121 1.78 -4.12 -3.45
C VAL A 121 1.30 -4.96 -2.26
N THR A 122 0.27 -4.51 -1.55
CA THR A 122 -0.23 -5.13 -0.31
C THR A 122 -1.53 -5.89 -0.53
N LEU A 123 -2.45 -5.33 -1.34
CA LEU A 123 -3.80 -5.91 -1.55
C LEU A 123 -3.74 -7.40 -1.97
N CYS A 124 -2.73 -7.77 -2.75
CA CYS A 124 -2.54 -9.14 -3.24
C CYS A 124 -2.16 -10.17 -2.15
N PHE A 125 -1.75 -9.73 -0.97
CA PHE A 125 -1.34 -10.58 0.14
C PHE A 125 -2.33 -10.60 1.31
N LEU A 126 -3.45 -9.89 1.20
CA LEU A 126 -4.46 -9.82 2.25
C LEU A 126 -5.37 -11.07 2.23
N ASP A 127 -5.64 -11.62 3.42
CA ASP A 127 -6.60 -12.71 3.58
C ASP A 127 -8.04 -12.22 3.38
N SER A 128 -8.35 -11.01 3.89
CA SER A 128 -9.68 -10.39 3.85
C SER A 128 -9.60 -8.97 3.30
N PRO A 129 -9.37 -8.77 1.98
CA PRO A 129 -9.14 -7.44 1.40
C PRO A 129 -10.32 -6.47 1.62
N LEU A 130 -11.55 -6.96 1.58
CA LEU A 130 -12.72 -6.11 1.81
C LEU A 130 -12.77 -5.58 3.25
N ASP A 131 -12.37 -6.38 4.24
CA ASP A 131 -12.37 -5.95 5.64
C ASP A 131 -11.26 -4.93 5.89
N VAL A 132 -10.08 -5.11 5.29
CA VAL A 132 -9.02 -4.09 5.31
C VAL A 132 -9.51 -2.79 4.68
N LEU A 133 -10.17 -2.83 3.53
CA LEU A 133 -10.68 -1.62 2.87
C LEU A 133 -11.77 -0.92 3.69
N LYS A 134 -12.62 -1.66 4.41
CA LYS A 134 -13.59 -1.08 5.34
C LYS A 134 -12.90 -0.43 6.55
N GLU A 135 -11.88 -1.07 7.09
CA GLU A 135 -11.06 -0.50 8.17
C GLU A 135 -10.36 0.79 7.70
N VAL A 136 -9.80 0.79 6.48
CA VAL A 136 -9.26 2.01 5.87
C VAL A 136 -10.33 3.10 5.77
N ASN A 137 -11.54 2.76 5.35
CA ASN A 137 -12.64 3.74 5.28
C ASN A 137 -12.97 4.32 6.68
N ARG A 138 -12.94 3.48 7.74
CA ARG A 138 -13.17 3.92 9.12
C ARG A 138 -12.13 4.93 9.59
N ILE A 139 -10.85 4.65 9.37
CA ILE A 139 -9.75 5.48 9.88
C ILE A 139 -9.46 6.73 9.02
N LEU A 140 -10.03 6.83 7.81
CA LEU A 140 -9.92 8.02 6.97
C LEU A 140 -10.86 9.13 7.42
N ILE A 141 -10.34 10.35 7.47
CA ILE A 141 -11.15 11.58 7.68
C ILE A 141 -12.18 11.73 6.55
N PRO A 142 -13.25 12.53 6.73
CA PRO A 142 -14.12 12.96 5.64
C PRO A 142 -13.29 13.63 4.52
N GLY A 143 -13.49 13.17 3.27
CA GLY A 143 -12.68 13.61 2.13
C GLY A 143 -11.28 12.96 2.06
N GLY A 144 -10.96 12.07 2.99
CA GLY A 144 -9.72 11.30 2.96
C GLY A 144 -9.66 10.34 1.77
N LYS A 145 -8.45 9.87 1.45
CA LYS A 145 -8.19 9.07 0.25
C LYS A 145 -7.47 7.77 0.56
N ILE A 146 -7.80 6.74 -0.23
CA ILE A 146 -7.01 5.52 -0.32
C ILE A 146 -6.23 5.53 -1.63
N VAL A 147 -4.97 5.07 -1.58
CA VAL A 147 -4.10 4.93 -2.74
C VAL A 147 -3.62 3.48 -2.82
N LEU A 148 -4.04 2.77 -3.84
CA LEU A 148 -3.59 1.41 -4.12
C LEU A 148 -2.48 1.44 -5.17
N GLY A 149 -1.39 0.69 -4.94
CA GLY A 149 -0.37 0.38 -5.94
C GLY A 149 -0.42 -1.11 -6.27
N LEU A 150 -0.68 -1.47 -7.53
CA LEU A 150 -1.06 -2.83 -7.92
C LEU A 150 -0.29 -3.31 -9.15
N VAL A 151 0.14 -4.57 -9.12
CA VAL A 151 0.44 -5.35 -10.32
C VAL A 151 -0.82 -6.14 -10.67
N LEU A 152 -1.47 -5.76 -11.76
CA LEU A 152 -2.76 -6.32 -12.17
C LEU A 152 -2.59 -7.66 -12.90
N ASN A 153 -3.56 -8.56 -12.69
CA ASN A 153 -3.60 -9.92 -13.24
C ASN A 153 -3.39 -9.97 -14.76
N GLU A 154 -4.10 -9.10 -15.50
CA GLU A 154 -4.10 -9.05 -16.96
C GLU A 154 -2.85 -8.43 -17.58
N SER A 155 -2.03 -7.74 -16.78
CA SER A 155 -0.81 -7.09 -17.26
C SER A 155 0.32 -8.08 -17.60
N PRO A 156 1.30 -7.69 -18.45
CA PRO A 156 2.47 -8.53 -18.71
C PRO A 156 3.23 -8.92 -17.43
N TRP A 157 3.31 -8.02 -16.45
CA TRP A 157 3.95 -8.28 -15.16
C TRP A 157 3.11 -9.18 -14.27
N GLY A 158 1.78 -9.02 -14.24
CA GLY A 158 0.87 -9.90 -13.52
C GLY A 158 0.96 -11.34 -14.04
N GLN A 159 0.96 -11.51 -15.36
CA GLN A 159 1.14 -12.83 -15.97
C GLN A 159 2.51 -13.44 -15.70
N PHE A 160 3.57 -12.61 -15.68
CA PHE A 160 4.90 -13.05 -15.28
C PHE A 160 4.92 -13.57 -13.84
N TYR A 161 4.35 -12.83 -12.89
CA TYR A 161 4.32 -13.25 -11.49
C TYR A 161 3.38 -14.43 -11.23
N GLN A 162 2.30 -14.59 -12.02
CA GLN A 162 1.46 -15.79 -11.96
C GLN A 162 2.21 -17.04 -12.40
N ARG A 163 3.05 -16.96 -13.45
CA ARG A 163 3.94 -18.08 -13.82
C ARG A 163 4.90 -18.40 -12.69
N LYS A 164 5.54 -17.40 -12.09
CA LYS A 164 6.39 -17.60 -10.91
C LYS A 164 5.65 -18.26 -9.75
N LYS A 165 4.39 -17.85 -9.50
CA LYS A 165 3.52 -18.50 -8.51
C LYS A 165 3.29 -19.98 -8.82
N ALA A 166 2.97 -20.31 -10.07
CA ALA A 166 2.74 -21.67 -10.52
C ALA A 166 4.01 -22.55 -10.40
N GLU A 167 5.18 -21.95 -10.55
CA GLU A 167 6.50 -22.57 -10.34
C GLU A 167 6.89 -22.71 -8.85
N GLY A 168 6.02 -22.27 -7.92
CA GLY A 168 6.23 -22.37 -6.48
C GLY A 168 7.15 -21.31 -5.89
N HIS A 169 7.26 -20.15 -6.53
CA HIS A 169 8.09 -19.05 -6.05
C HIS A 169 7.70 -18.61 -4.64
N ARG A 170 8.69 -18.48 -3.75
CA ARG A 170 8.50 -18.29 -2.30
C ARG A 170 7.64 -17.08 -1.91
N PHE A 171 7.77 -15.94 -2.61
CA PHE A 171 6.95 -14.75 -2.35
C PHE A 171 5.55 -14.88 -2.98
N TYR A 172 5.48 -15.24 -4.26
CA TYR A 172 4.24 -15.14 -5.02
C TYR A 172 3.24 -16.26 -4.76
N LYS A 173 3.66 -17.38 -4.14
CA LYS A 173 2.76 -18.52 -3.83
C LYS A 173 1.54 -18.10 -2.99
N HIS A 174 1.68 -17.04 -2.19
CA HIS A 174 0.60 -16.49 -1.35
C HIS A 174 -0.14 -15.31 -1.98
N ALA A 175 0.30 -14.81 -3.16
CA ALA A 175 -0.30 -13.65 -3.77
C ALA A 175 -1.60 -14.01 -4.52
N THR A 176 -2.60 -13.13 -4.42
CA THR A 176 -3.80 -13.11 -5.27
C THR A 176 -3.70 -11.92 -6.21
N PHE A 177 -3.61 -12.18 -7.52
CA PHE A 177 -3.55 -11.09 -8.50
C PHE A 177 -4.95 -10.70 -8.94
N TYR A 178 -5.35 -9.48 -8.65
CA TYR A 178 -6.65 -8.92 -9.00
C TYR A 178 -6.62 -8.31 -10.39
N ARG A 179 -7.74 -8.38 -11.09
CA ARG A 179 -7.99 -7.55 -12.28
C ARG A 179 -8.33 -6.12 -11.84
N CYS A 180 -8.16 -5.16 -12.75
CA CYS A 180 -8.52 -3.77 -12.48
C CYS A 180 -9.97 -3.63 -12.01
N GLU A 181 -10.90 -4.27 -12.71
CA GLU A 181 -12.34 -4.24 -12.36
C GLU A 181 -12.64 -4.87 -11.00
N GLU A 182 -11.88 -5.88 -10.58
CA GLU A 182 -12.04 -6.53 -9.27
C GLU A 182 -11.57 -5.61 -8.14
N ALA A 183 -10.41 -4.97 -8.31
CA ALA A 183 -9.90 -3.99 -7.34
C ALA A 183 -10.83 -2.78 -7.20
N VAL A 184 -11.35 -2.27 -8.33
CA VAL A 184 -12.36 -1.19 -8.33
C VAL A 184 -13.63 -1.62 -7.63
N ARG A 185 -14.12 -2.84 -7.87
CA ARG A 185 -15.31 -3.38 -7.22
C ARG A 185 -15.14 -3.47 -5.71
N LEU A 186 -14.00 -3.94 -5.22
CA LEU A 186 -13.68 -4.01 -3.79
C LEU A 186 -13.69 -2.60 -3.15
N LEU A 187 -13.08 -1.61 -3.80
CA LEU A 187 -13.09 -0.22 -3.35
C LEU A 187 -14.52 0.34 -3.25
N VAL A 188 -15.33 0.13 -4.27
CA VAL A 188 -16.74 0.60 -4.29
C VAL A 188 -17.55 -0.08 -3.19
N GLN A 189 -17.37 -1.39 -2.97
CA GLN A 189 -18.03 -2.14 -1.89
C GLN A 189 -17.62 -1.66 -0.50
N ALA A 190 -16.39 -1.18 -0.34
CA ALA A 190 -15.90 -0.59 0.90
C ALA A 190 -16.29 0.89 1.08
N GLY A 191 -17.09 1.47 0.17
CA GLY A 191 -17.59 2.85 0.29
C GLY A 191 -16.69 3.91 -0.32
N PHE A 192 -15.81 3.56 -1.25
CA PHE A 192 -14.96 4.49 -1.97
C PHE A 192 -15.52 4.88 -3.34
N VAL A 193 -15.11 6.05 -3.83
CA VAL A 193 -15.37 6.54 -5.20
C VAL A 193 -14.03 6.68 -5.90
N ILE A 194 -13.87 6.05 -7.06
CA ILE A 194 -12.64 6.14 -7.84
C ILE A 194 -12.49 7.57 -8.38
N GLU A 195 -11.35 8.18 -8.13
CA GLU A 195 -11.06 9.55 -8.58
C GLU A 195 -10.02 9.59 -9.69
N LYS A 196 -9.00 8.74 -9.60
CA LYS A 196 -7.91 8.71 -10.58
C LYS A 196 -7.31 7.32 -10.71
N ILE A 197 -6.92 6.98 -11.92
CA ILE A 197 -6.09 5.80 -12.22
C ILE A 197 -4.85 6.30 -12.95
N VAL A 198 -3.69 5.77 -12.60
CA VAL A 198 -2.42 6.07 -13.24
C VAL A 198 -1.71 4.75 -13.56
N SER A 199 -1.20 4.62 -14.77
CA SER A 199 -0.48 3.45 -15.26
C SER A 199 0.98 3.79 -15.50
N THR A 200 1.90 2.88 -15.12
CA THR A 200 3.33 3.02 -15.34
C THR A 200 3.98 1.65 -15.55
N LEU A 201 5.30 1.62 -15.79
CA LEU A 201 6.06 0.39 -16.00
C LEU A 201 5.60 -0.37 -17.25
N PHE A 202 5.72 0.30 -18.44
CA PHE A 202 5.29 -0.27 -19.73
C PHE A 202 6.32 -1.22 -20.34
N GLN A 203 7.58 -1.20 -19.88
CA GLN A 203 8.59 -2.17 -20.26
C GLN A 203 8.31 -3.54 -19.64
N LYS A 204 8.58 -4.60 -20.36
CA LYS A 204 8.29 -5.98 -19.91
C LYS A 204 9.24 -6.42 -18.81
N PRO A 205 8.84 -7.45 -18.02
CA PRO A 205 9.74 -8.09 -17.06
C PRO A 205 11.05 -8.56 -17.73
N GLY A 206 12.19 -8.15 -17.15
CA GLY A 206 13.52 -8.44 -17.68
C GLY A 206 14.00 -7.50 -18.79
N GLU A 207 13.17 -6.56 -19.23
CA GLU A 207 13.49 -5.58 -20.30
C GLU A 207 13.45 -4.14 -19.80
N VAL A 208 13.50 -3.90 -18.48
CA VAL A 208 13.45 -2.54 -17.91
C VAL A 208 14.84 -1.93 -17.95
N HIS A 209 15.03 -0.92 -18.80
CA HIS A 209 16.34 -0.32 -19.09
C HIS A 209 16.40 1.19 -18.91
N HIS A 210 15.25 1.89 -18.79
CA HIS A 210 15.17 3.33 -18.63
C HIS A 210 13.96 3.75 -17.80
N ALA A 211 14.03 4.94 -17.24
CA ALA A 211 12.90 5.55 -16.54
C ALA A 211 11.75 5.85 -17.52
N GLU A 212 10.52 5.79 -17.04
CA GLU A 212 9.31 6.03 -17.82
C GLU A 212 8.43 7.07 -17.11
N GLU A 213 7.75 7.88 -17.91
CA GLU A 213 6.72 8.79 -17.42
C GLU A 213 5.41 8.01 -17.20
N PRO A 214 4.72 8.21 -16.08
CA PRO A 214 3.42 7.61 -15.85
C PRO A 214 2.37 8.23 -16.77
N LYS A 215 1.30 7.47 -17.06
CA LYS A 215 0.18 7.93 -17.88
C LYS A 215 -1.11 7.88 -17.08
N GLU A 216 -1.91 8.92 -17.19
CA GLU A 216 -3.25 8.93 -16.62
C GLU A 216 -4.16 7.95 -17.36
N GLY A 217 -5.02 7.28 -16.60
CA GLY A 217 -5.92 6.25 -17.07
C GLY A 217 -5.38 4.83 -16.89
N TYR A 218 -6.27 3.87 -17.10
CA TYR A 218 -5.93 2.45 -17.07
C TYR A 218 -5.34 2.00 -18.40
N SER A 219 -4.27 1.22 -18.33
CA SER A 219 -3.69 0.52 -19.48
C SER A 219 -3.41 -0.95 -19.11
N PRO A 220 -3.93 -1.93 -19.87
CA PRO A 220 -3.65 -3.35 -19.62
C PRO A 220 -2.17 -3.73 -19.90
N ASP A 221 -1.44 -2.89 -20.63
CA ASP A 221 -0.02 -3.10 -20.94
C ASP A 221 0.91 -2.61 -19.84
N ALA A 222 0.40 -1.84 -18.86
CA ALA A 222 1.19 -1.31 -17.77
C ALA A 222 1.47 -2.39 -16.71
N GLY A 223 2.73 -2.51 -16.31
CA GLY A 223 3.15 -3.43 -15.25
C GLY A 223 2.69 -3.01 -13.87
N PHE A 224 2.46 -1.72 -13.68
CA PHE A 224 2.03 -1.17 -12.39
C PHE A 224 0.91 -0.14 -12.58
N THR A 225 -0.12 -0.24 -11.74
CA THR A 225 -1.29 0.65 -11.77
C THR A 225 -1.52 1.24 -10.39
N ILE A 226 -1.71 2.55 -10.32
CA ILE A 226 -2.09 3.26 -9.10
C ILE A 226 -3.55 3.65 -9.22
N ILE A 227 -4.35 3.33 -8.19
CA ILE A 227 -5.75 3.72 -8.09
C ILE A 227 -5.90 4.65 -6.89
N VAL A 228 -6.36 5.87 -7.11
CA VAL A 228 -6.73 6.83 -6.06
C VAL A 228 -8.25 6.84 -5.94
N ALA A 229 -8.74 6.64 -4.73
CA ALA A 229 -10.17 6.69 -4.45
C ALA A 229 -10.46 7.50 -3.18
N GLY A 230 -11.52 8.28 -3.21
CA GLY A 230 -11.99 9.10 -2.09
C GLY A 230 -13.00 8.36 -1.23
N LYS A 231 -12.96 8.59 0.10
CA LYS A 231 -14.02 8.17 1.02
C LYS A 231 -15.32 8.86 0.59
N ARG A 232 -16.36 8.07 0.31
CA ARG A 232 -17.67 8.62 -0.05
C ARG A 232 -18.18 9.52 1.07
N ALA A 233 -18.56 10.74 0.74
CA ALA A 233 -19.28 11.58 1.69
C ALA A 233 -20.57 10.88 2.11
N VAL A 234 -20.80 10.78 3.41
CA VAL A 234 -22.13 10.39 3.91
C VAL A 234 -23.02 11.61 3.72
N ASP A 235 -23.93 11.53 2.75
CA ASP A 235 -25.00 12.53 2.65
C ASP A 235 -25.82 12.41 3.94
N LEU A 236 -25.58 13.31 4.88
CA LEU A 236 -26.49 13.53 5.99
C LEU A 236 -27.74 14.15 5.39
N GLU A 237 -28.64 13.30 4.86
CA GLU A 237 -30.01 13.78 4.57
C GLU A 237 -30.57 14.37 5.85
N LYS A 238 -30.84 15.66 5.77
CA LYS A 238 -31.53 16.44 6.82
C LYS A 238 -33.00 16.12 6.87
#